data_d8fb1b113017103ef4337d469803bcef
#
_entry.id   d8fb1b113017103ef4337d469803bcef
#
_cell.length_a   1.000
_cell.length_b   1.000
_cell.length_c   1.000
_cell.angle_alpha   90.00
_cell.angle_beta   90.00
_cell.angle_gamma   90.00
#
_symmetry.space_group_name_H-M   'P 1'
#
loop_
_entity.id
_entity.type
_entity.pdbx_description
1 polymer ?
#
loop_
_entity_poly.entity_id
_entity_poly.type
_entity_poly.pdbx_seq_one_letter_code
_entity_poly.pdbx_strand_id
1 'polypeptide(L)'
;MIISIVHSNSHITERITNILNYHLHHPYTISNILIPADLYFTDTLEDIPRIRNINKKAFIVIVTNHPLGPETVIYQPFYYIFEDSLEKDIPFILSTFFHSRDYYHFKYNYQDISIPINHIIYIHTHEHLTTIYTKEKNYHLYKPLKVILKEIGSKQIVQINKNTCVNTRYITKINQLDIYLNLEIFKLSYKYKNKFYEALKKKSEDF
;
A
#
# COMPACT_ATOMS: atom_id res chain seq x y z
N MET A 1 -3.20 -9.26 1.39
CA MET A 1 -2.64 -8.87 0.07
C MET A 1 -3.18 -9.83 -0.98
N ILE A 2 -3.51 -9.36 -2.17
CA ILE A 2 -3.93 -10.21 -3.29
C ILE A 2 -2.89 -10.09 -4.40
N ILE A 3 -2.43 -11.23 -4.93
CA ILE A 3 -1.49 -11.33 -6.03
C ILE A 3 -2.19 -12.02 -7.19
N SER A 4 -2.16 -11.44 -8.37
CA SER A 4 -2.71 -12.04 -9.59
C SER A 4 -1.55 -12.45 -10.50
N ILE A 5 -1.51 -13.73 -10.89
CA ILE A 5 -0.52 -14.29 -11.81
C ILE A 5 -1.28 -14.71 -13.07
N VAL A 6 -1.14 -13.93 -14.12
CA VAL A 6 -1.77 -14.19 -15.42
C VAL A 6 -0.66 -14.44 -16.43
N HIS A 7 -0.28 -15.70 -16.58
CA HIS A 7 0.83 -16.13 -17.42
C HIS A 7 0.38 -17.32 -18.28
N SER A 8 0.72 -17.30 -19.56
CA SER A 8 0.33 -18.36 -20.51
C SER A 8 0.98 -19.71 -20.22
N ASN A 9 2.18 -19.70 -19.61
CA ASN A 9 2.92 -20.90 -19.23
C ASN A 9 2.62 -21.29 -17.77
N SER A 10 1.94 -22.43 -17.58
CA SER A 10 1.59 -22.95 -16.24
C SER A 10 2.81 -23.29 -15.38
N HIS A 11 3.92 -23.74 -15.97
CA HIS A 11 5.15 -24.03 -15.26
C HIS A 11 5.78 -22.74 -14.66
N ILE A 12 5.73 -21.64 -15.38
CA ILE A 12 6.19 -20.32 -14.87
C ILE A 12 5.27 -19.84 -13.75
N THR A 13 3.95 -20.00 -13.90
CA THR A 13 2.98 -19.69 -12.85
C THR A 13 3.28 -20.47 -11.56
N GLU A 14 3.58 -21.76 -11.67
CA GLU A 14 3.95 -22.60 -10.53
C GLU A 14 5.28 -22.15 -9.88
N ARG A 15 6.31 -21.85 -10.69
CA ARG A 15 7.59 -21.35 -10.19
C ARG A 15 7.40 -20.02 -9.41
N ILE A 16 6.67 -19.05 -10.00
CA ILE A 16 6.37 -17.78 -9.33
C ILE A 16 5.65 -18.06 -7.99
N THR A 17 4.64 -18.93 -8.00
CA THR A 17 3.87 -19.30 -6.82
C THR A 17 4.77 -19.87 -5.72
N ASN A 18 5.69 -20.79 -6.07
CA ASN A 18 6.62 -21.40 -5.11
C ASN A 18 7.58 -20.37 -4.51
N ILE A 19 8.11 -19.45 -5.33
CA ILE A 19 8.97 -18.37 -4.85
C ILE A 19 8.22 -17.44 -3.90
N LEU A 20 6.97 -17.06 -4.23
CA LEU A 20 6.12 -16.23 -3.39
C LEU A 20 5.82 -16.92 -2.06
N ASN A 21 5.48 -18.21 -2.07
CA ASN A 21 5.22 -19.00 -0.86
C ASN A 21 6.45 -19.06 0.07
N TYR A 22 7.65 -19.12 -0.51
CA TYR A 22 8.90 -19.14 0.27
C TYR A 22 9.23 -17.80 0.91
N HIS A 23 8.97 -16.68 0.21
CA HIS A 23 9.39 -15.34 0.67
C HIS A 23 8.30 -14.54 1.40
N LEU A 24 7.02 -14.92 1.26
CA LEU A 24 5.92 -14.21 1.90
C LEU A 24 5.51 -14.88 3.20
N HIS A 25 5.78 -14.20 4.31
CA HIS A 25 5.41 -14.65 5.65
C HIS A 25 4.11 -14.03 6.17
N HIS A 26 3.46 -13.16 5.37
CA HIS A 26 2.19 -12.51 5.72
C HIS A 26 1.03 -13.17 4.96
N PRO A 27 -0.22 -13.12 5.49
CA PRO A 27 -1.38 -13.64 4.79
C PRO A 27 -1.58 -12.99 3.42
N TYR A 28 -1.68 -13.81 2.39
CA TYR A 28 -1.93 -13.40 1.02
C TYR A 28 -2.77 -14.43 0.28
N THR A 29 -3.33 -14.04 -0.85
CA THR A 29 -4.10 -14.89 -1.75
C THR A 29 -3.53 -14.77 -3.15
N ILE A 30 -3.27 -15.89 -3.80
CA ILE A 30 -2.88 -15.95 -5.22
C ILE A 30 -4.11 -16.28 -6.05
N SER A 31 -4.24 -15.62 -7.19
CA SER A 31 -5.24 -15.89 -8.22
C SER A 31 -4.55 -16.01 -9.56
N ASN A 32 -4.94 -17.02 -10.34
CA ASN A 32 -4.42 -17.24 -11.71
C ASN A 32 -5.34 -16.63 -12.78
N ILE A 33 -6.23 -15.73 -12.35
CA ILE A 33 -7.11 -14.96 -13.25
C ILE A 33 -6.98 -13.47 -12.91
N LEU A 34 -7.35 -12.65 -13.87
CA LEU A 34 -7.32 -11.20 -13.73
C LEU A 34 -8.45 -10.73 -12.81
N ILE A 35 -8.10 -10.45 -11.56
CA ILE A 35 -9.00 -9.90 -10.51
C ILE A 35 -8.39 -8.63 -9.92
N PRO A 36 -9.16 -7.82 -9.15
CA PRO A 36 -8.57 -6.73 -8.39
C PRO A 36 -7.48 -7.22 -7.43
N ALA A 37 -6.23 -6.86 -7.69
CA ALA A 37 -5.07 -7.29 -6.92
C ALA A 37 -4.13 -6.13 -6.62
N ASP A 38 -3.19 -6.38 -5.71
CA ASP A 38 -2.17 -5.41 -5.29
C ASP A 38 -0.91 -5.49 -6.18
N LEU A 39 -0.56 -6.71 -6.58
CA LEU A 39 0.61 -7.05 -7.39
C LEU A 39 0.17 -8.01 -8.49
N TYR A 40 0.64 -7.75 -9.70
CA TYR A 40 0.35 -8.56 -10.89
C TYR A 40 1.65 -9.05 -11.52
N PHE A 41 1.65 -10.31 -11.91
CA PHE A 41 2.62 -10.91 -12.82
C PHE A 41 1.90 -11.28 -14.11
N THR A 42 2.37 -10.80 -15.26
CA THR A 42 1.79 -11.10 -16.58
C THR A 42 2.90 -11.25 -17.63
N ASP A 43 2.65 -12.05 -18.66
CA ASP A 43 3.54 -12.24 -19.80
C ASP A 43 3.14 -11.39 -21.00
N THR A 44 2.00 -10.71 -20.96
CA THR A 44 1.49 -9.93 -22.08
C THR A 44 1.35 -8.44 -21.74
N LEU A 45 1.76 -7.58 -22.68
CA LEU A 45 1.55 -6.14 -22.60
C LEU A 45 0.06 -5.75 -22.70
N GLU A 46 -0.73 -6.57 -23.36
CA GLU A 46 -2.17 -6.35 -23.58
C GLU A 46 -2.99 -6.40 -22.28
N ASP A 47 -2.50 -7.09 -21.27
CA ASP A 47 -3.15 -7.13 -19.97
C ASP A 47 -2.98 -5.83 -19.19
N ILE A 48 -1.95 -5.03 -19.44
CA ILE A 48 -1.66 -3.83 -18.66
C ILE A 48 -2.81 -2.82 -18.71
N PRO A 49 -3.38 -2.47 -19.88
CA PRO A 49 -4.55 -1.57 -19.92
C PRO A 49 -5.74 -2.13 -19.14
N ARG A 50 -5.98 -3.45 -19.20
CA ARG A 50 -7.04 -4.12 -18.44
C ARG A 50 -6.80 -4.02 -16.93
N ILE A 51 -5.58 -4.30 -16.49
CA ILE A 51 -5.15 -4.16 -15.08
C ILE A 51 -5.31 -2.71 -14.62
N ARG A 52 -4.88 -1.73 -15.43
CA ARG A 52 -5.00 -0.29 -15.10
C ARG A 52 -6.45 0.18 -14.99
N ASN A 53 -7.37 -0.40 -15.74
CA ASN A 53 -8.81 -0.14 -15.60
C ASN A 53 -9.35 -0.67 -14.27
N ILE A 54 -8.85 -1.82 -13.78
CA ILE A 54 -9.24 -2.41 -12.49
C ILE A 54 -8.59 -1.66 -11.34
N ASN A 55 -7.27 -1.41 -11.44
CA ASN A 55 -6.48 -0.74 -10.42
C ASN A 55 -5.42 0.17 -11.06
N LYS A 56 -5.67 1.48 -11.07
CA LYS A 56 -4.75 2.48 -11.67
C LYS A 56 -3.36 2.50 -11.04
N LYS A 57 -3.23 2.06 -9.79
CA LYS A 57 -1.98 2.05 -9.02
C LYS A 57 -1.42 0.63 -8.82
N ALA A 58 -1.86 -0.33 -9.61
CA ALA A 58 -1.38 -1.69 -9.52
C ALA A 58 0.14 -1.77 -9.77
N PHE A 59 0.82 -2.57 -8.98
CA PHE A 59 2.18 -3.00 -9.30
C PHE A 59 2.11 -4.11 -10.35
N ILE A 60 2.69 -3.86 -11.52
CA ILE A 60 2.65 -4.78 -12.65
C ILE A 60 4.08 -5.20 -12.97
N VAL A 61 4.33 -6.48 -12.91
CA VAL A 61 5.59 -7.13 -13.28
C VAL A 61 5.35 -7.90 -14.56
N ILE A 62 6.14 -7.61 -15.58
CA ILE A 62 6.13 -8.38 -16.82
C ILE A 62 7.17 -9.48 -16.71
N VAL A 63 6.73 -10.70 -16.96
CA VAL A 63 7.57 -11.91 -17.00
C VAL A 63 7.69 -12.34 -18.45
N THR A 64 8.90 -12.38 -19.00
CA THR A 64 9.09 -12.62 -20.44
C THR A 64 10.40 -13.34 -20.73
N ASN A 65 10.45 -14.06 -21.84
CA ASN A 65 11.69 -14.65 -22.38
C ASN A 65 12.33 -13.80 -23.49
N HIS A 66 11.64 -12.73 -23.91
CA HIS A 66 12.10 -11.90 -25.01
C HIS A 66 12.43 -10.49 -24.55
N PRO A 67 13.50 -9.87 -25.10
CA PRO A 67 13.76 -8.46 -24.87
C PRO A 67 12.54 -7.64 -25.33
N LEU A 68 12.10 -6.76 -24.48
CA LEU A 68 10.98 -5.88 -24.79
C LEU A 68 11.48 -4.62 -25.53
N GLY A 69 10.76 -4.21 -26.55
CA GLY A 69 11.06 -3.02 -27.32
C GLY A 69 10.71 -1.72 -26.58
N PRO A 70 11.11 -0.55 -27.12
CA PRO A 70 10.85 0.76 -26.54
C PRO A 70 9.35 1.08 -26.41
N GLU A 71 8.48 0.40 -27.14
CA GLU A 71 7.01 0.50 -27.05
C GLU A 71 6.48 0.14 -25.66
N THR A 72 7.22 -0.64 -24.88
CA THR A 72 6.82 -1.03 -23.53
C THR A 72 6.79 0.11 -22.52
N VAL A 73 7.53 1.18 -22.81
CA VAL A 73 7.60 2.37 -21.94
C VAL A 73 6.24 3.06 -21.78
N ILE A 74 5.40 3.02 -22.81
CA ILE A 74 4.04 3.60 -22.75
C ILE A 74 3.14 2.88 -21.74
N TYR A 75 3.36 1.62 -21.46
CA TYR A 75 2.55 0.84 -20.53
C TYR A 75 2.96 1.01 -19.07
N GLN A 76 4.13 1.61 -18.81
CA GLN A 76 4.65 1.92 -17.47
C GLN A 76 4.47 0.75 -16.48
N PRO A 77 4.96 -0.46 -16.80
CA PRO A 77 5.01 -1.53 -15.81
C PRO A 77 5.95 -1.13 -14.69
N PHE A 78 5.79 -1.77 -13.54
CA PHE A 78 6.65 -1.51 -12.40
C PHE A 78 8.03 -2.13 -12.61
N TYR A 79 8.08 -3.36 -13.17
CA TYR A 79 9.31 -4.11 -13.38
C TYR A 79 9.19 -5.09 -14.55
N TYR A 80 10.34 -5.50 -15.07
CA TYR A 80 10.49 -6.57 -16.06
C TYR A 80 11.42 -7.61 -15.50
N ILE A 81 11.08 -8.87 -15.65
CA ILE A 81 11.93 -10.00 -15.32
C ILE A 81 11.96 -11.03 -16.43
N PHE A 82 13.11 -11.65 -16.59
CA PHE A 82 13.23 -12.81 -17.47
C PHE A 82 12.86 -14.09 -16.73
N GLU A 83 12.25 -15.04 -17.42
CA GLU A 83 11.86 -16.32 -16.82
C GLU A 83 13.06 -17.06 -16.18
N ASP A 84 14.27 -16.85 -16.68
CA ASP A 84 15.49 -17.45 -16.13
C ASP A 84 15.99 -16.79 -14.85
N SER A 85 15.50 -15.60 -14.52
CA SER A 85 15.95 -14.83 -13.35
C SER A 85 14.92 -14.71 -12.21
N LEU A 86 13.81 -15.45 -12.29
CA LEU A 86 12.69 -15.38 -11.34
C LEU A 86 13.14 -15.50 -9.88
N GLU A 87 13.98 -16.46 -9.56
CA GLU A 87 14.44 -16.75 -8.19
C GLU A 87 15.27 -15.60 -7.60
N LYS A 88 15.97 -14.86 -8.45
CA LYS A 88 16.77 -13.70 -8.07
C LYS A 88 15.93 -12.42 -7.99
N ASP A 89 15.08 -12.19 -8.98
CA ASP A 89 14.44 -10.90 -9.17
C ASP A 89 13.14 -10.76 -8.36
N ILE A 90 12.36 -11.83 -8.16
CA ILE A 90 11.13 -11.77 -7.36
C ILE A 90 11.37 -11.31 -5.92
N PRO A 91 12.36 -11.79 -5.17
CA PRO A 91 12.66 -11.29 -3.83
C PRO A 91 12.96 -9.79 -3.81
N PHE A 92 13.73 -9.29 -4.80
CA PHE A 92 14.03 -7.87 -4.95
C PHE A 92 12.75 -7.07 -5.24
N ILE A 93 11.89 -7.55 -6.14
CA ILE A 93 10.61 -6.93 -6.49
C ILE A 93 9.69 -6.85 -5.27
N LEU A 94 9.58 -7.94 -4.50
CA LEU A 94 8.80 -7.96 -3.27
C LEU A 94 9.32 -6.93 -2.26
N SER A 95 10.63 -6.89 -2.04
CA SER A 95 11.27 -5.89 -1.18
C SER A 95 10.90 -4.46 -1.62
N THR A 96 11.02 -4.15 -2.91
CA THR A 96 10.71 -2.84 -3.47
C THR A 96 9.21 -2.53 -3.39
N PHE A 97 8.36 -3.51 -3.66
CA PHE A 97 6.90 -3.40 -3.55
C PHE A 97 6.46 -3.07 -2.11
N PHE A 98 6.98 -3.79 -1.11
CA PHE A 98 6.67 -3.52 0.28
C PHE A 98 7.23 -2.17 0.71
N HIS A 99 8.46 -1.86 0.33
CA HIS A 99 9.09 -0.57 0.65
C HIS A 99 8.31 0.62 0.07
N SER A 100 7.82 0.52 -1.15
CA SER A 100 7.00 1.58 -1.77
C SER A 100 5.64 1.78 -1.07
N ARG A 101 5.08 0.73 -0.43
CA ARG A 101 3.86 0.79 0.39
C ARG A 101 4.08 1.38 1.76
N ASP A 102 5.31 1.42 2.22
CA ASP A 102 5.66 2.06 3.49
C ASP A 102 5.77 3.58 3.39
N TYR A 103 5.63 4.14 2.18
CA TYR A 103 5.67 5.57 1.94
C TYR A 103 4.34 6.11 1.41
N TYR A 104 3.99 7.31 1.86
CA TYR A 104 2.91 8.10 1.29
C TYR A 104 3.51 9.15 0.34
N HIS A 105 3.09 9.09 -0.94
CA HIS A 105 3.56 9.98 -2.01
C HIS A 105 2.48 11.00 -2.36
N PHE A 106 2.85 12.28 -2.42
CA PHE A 106 1.94 13.36 -2.79
C PHE A 106 2.68 14.58 -3.32
N LYS A 107 1.97 15.47 -4.02
CA LYS A 107 2.51 16.77 -4.44
C LYS A 107 2.28 17.81 -3.36
N TYR A 108 3.34 18.55 -3.02
CA TYR A 108 3.31 19.65 -2.08
C TYR A 108 4.19 20.79 -2.59
N ASN A 109 3.61 21.99 -2.81
CA ASN A 109 4.31 23.13 -3.39
C ASN A 109 5.06 22.79 -4.69
N TYR A 110 4.37 22.11 -5.62
CA TYR A 110 4.89 21.66 -6.92
C TYR A 110 6.02 20.62 -6.86
N GLN A 111 6.39 20.14 -5.68
CA GLN A 111 7.39 19.09 -5.48
C GLN A 111 6.74 17.75 -5.18
N ASP A 112 7.32 16.67 -5.67
CA ASP A 112 6.93 15.31 -5.30
C ASP A 112 7.55 14.97 -3.94
N ILE A 113 6.68 14.74 -2.95
CA ILE A 113 7.07 14.42 -1.58
C ILE A 113 6.75 12.95 -1.29
N SER A 114 7.70 12.29 -0.65
CA SER A 114 7.55 10.93 -0.14
C SER A 114 7.82 10.92 1.36
N ILE A 115 6.86 10.53 2.16
CA ILE A 115 7.02 10.40 3.61
C ILE A 115 6.80 8.96 4.07
N PRO A 116 7.66 8.42 4.92
CA PRO A 116 7.42 7.11 5.51
C PRO A 116 6.11 7.13 6.31
N ILE A 117 5.25 6.14 6.12
CA ILE A 117 3.97 6.05 6.83
C ILE A 117 4.19 5.97 8.35
N ASN A 118 5.26 5.33 8.77
CA ASN A 118 5.65 5.24 10.17
C ASN A 118 6.14 6.58 10.76
N HIS A 119 6.39 7.62 9.96
CA HIS A 119 6.67 8.99 10.41
C HIS A 119 5.39 9.82 10.59
N ILE A 120 4.26 9.40 10.01
CA ILE A 120 2.98 10.07 10.22
C ILE A 120 2.49 9.76 11.63
N ILE A 121 2.29 10.79 12.45
CA ILE A 121 1.80 10.67 13.83
C ILE A 121 0.26 10.65 13.83
N TYR A 122 -0.34 11.68 13.22
CA TYR A 122 -1.78 11.77 13.02
C TYR A 122 -2.10 12.67 11.82
N ILE A 123 -3.34 12.62 11.36
CA ILE A 123 -3.85 13.46 10.27
C ILE A 123 -5.14 14.11 10.77
N HIS A 124 -5.21 15.42 10.64
CA HIS A 124 -6.37 16.19 11.08
C HIS A 124 -6.86 17.14 9.99
N THR A 125 -8.19 17.20 9.81
CA THR A 125 -8.83 18.14 8.89
C THR A 125 -9.57 19.20 9.68
N HIS A 126 -9.21 20.45 9.45
CA HIS A 126 -9.96 21.60 9.93
C HIS A 126 -10.47 22.40 8.73
N GLU A 127 -11.78 22.65 8.69
CA GLU A 127 -12.45 23.24 7.55
C GLU A 127 -12.19 22.41 6.26
N HIS A 128 -11.45 22.90 5.30
CA HIS A 128 -11.10 22.19 4.06
C HIS A 128 -9.61 21.83 3.97
N LEU A 129 -8.84 22.17 4.99
CA LEU A 129 -7.42 21.95 5.06
C LEU A 129 -7.10 20.68 5.86
N THR A 130 -6.49 19.70 5.24
CA THR A 130 -6.01 18.48 5.91
C THR A 130 -4.53 18.60 6.19
N THR A 131 -4.16 18.51 7.45
CA THR A 131 -2.78 18.56 7.91
C THR A 131 -2.30 17.16 8.27
N ILE A 132 -1.17 16.77 7.70
CA ILE A 132 -0.45 15.54 8.03
C ILE A 132 0.65 15.93 9.00
N TYR A 133 0.55 15.47 10.24
CA TYR A 133 1.53 15.69 11.28
C TYR A 133 2.54 14.57 11.29
N THR A 134 3.81 14.91 11.08
CA THR A 134 4.91 13.94 11.07
C THR A 134 5.93 14.26 12.16
N LYS A 135 6.92 13.38 12.30
CA LYS A 135 8.05 13.59 13.23
C LYS A 135 8.89 14.83 12.91
N GLU A 136 8.95 15.20 11.64
CA GLU A 136 9.88 16.23 11.14
C GLU A 136 9.18 17.55 10.89
N LYS A 137 8.10 17.54 10.11
CA LYS A 137 7.33 18.73 9.75
C LYS A 137 5.88 18.39 9.41
N ASN A 138 5.03 19.42 9.36
CA ASN A 138 3.64 19.26 8.98
C ASN A 138 3.42 19.63 7.52
N TYR A 139 2.48 18.92 6.87
CA TYR A 139 2.09 19.17 5.49
C TYR A 139 0.62 19.53 5.42
N HIS A 140 0.30 20.64 4.78
CA HIS A 140 -1.05 21.16 4.65
C HIS A 140 -1.56 20.92 3.23
N LEU A 141 -2.62 20.13 3.09
CA LEU A 141 -3.16 19.70 1.80
C LEU A 141 -4.63 20.11 1.66
N TYR A 142 -4.99 20.73 0.57
CA TYR A 142 -6.39 20.93 0.17
C TYR A 142 -6.96 19.63 -0.44
N LYS A 143 -7.03 18.58 0.40
CA LYS A 143 -7.47 17.25 -0.01
C LYS A 143 -8.31 16.62 1.11
N PRO A 144 -9.49 16.04 0.78
CA PRO A 144 -10.34 15.40 1.79
C PRO A 144 -9.62 14.26 2.53
N LEU A 145 -9.83 14.15 3.84
CA LEU A 145 -9.24 13.11 4.69
C LEU A 145 -9.48 11.69 4.15
N LYS A 146 -10.69 11.42 3.64
CA LYS A 146 -11.05 10.11 3.06
C LYS A 146 -10.19 9.75 1.85
N VAL A 147 -9.83 10.74 1.04
CA VAL A 147 -8.98 10.53 -0.14
C VAL A 147 -7.56 10.20 0.30
N ILE A 148 -7.01 10.97 1.25
CA ILE A 148 -5.68 10.74 1.81
C ILE A 148 -5.59 9.35 2.43
N LEU A 149 -6.58 8.93 3.22
CA LEU A 149 -6.61 7.59 3.81
C LEU A 149 -6.63 6.47 2.76
N LYS A 150 -7.40 6.67 1.68
CA LYS A 150 -7.44 5.70 0.57
C LYS A 150 -6.09 5.62 -0.16
N GLU A 151 -5.40 6.76 -0.29
CA GLU A 151 -4.08 6.81 -0.92
C GLU A 151 -2.99 6.19 -0.06
N ILE A 152 -3.01 6.44 1.24
CA ILE A 152 -2.08 5.83 2.21
C ILE A 152 -2.28 4.32 2.26
N GLY A 153 -3.54 3.84 2.30
CA GLY A 153 -3.89 2.42 2.28
C GLY A 153 -3.33 1.59 3.45
N SER A 154 -2.75 2.23 4.47
CA SER A 154 -2.13 1.55 5.60
C SER A 154 -3.13 1.23 6.71
N LYS A 155 -3.02 0.03 7.28
CA LYS A 155 -3.79 -0.39 8.46
C LYS A 155 -3.34 0.32 9.75
N GLN A 156 -2.17 0.95 9.73
CA GLN A 156 -1.64 1.67 10.90
C GLN A 156 -2.32 3.03 11.12
N ILE A 157 -2.81 3.67 10.04
CA ILE A 157 -3.50 4.95 10.11
C ILE A 157 -5.01 4.70 10.21
N VAL A 158 -5.57 4.93 11.39
CA VAL A 158 -6.97 4.60 11.68
C VAL A 158 -7.78 5.85 11.98
N GLN A 159 -8.93 5.96 11.35
CA GLN A 159 -9.86 7.07 11.60
C GLN A 159 -10.57 6.87 12.95
N ILE A 160 -10.54 7.92 13.79
CA ILE A 160 -11.12 7.92 15.14
C ILE A 160 -12.34 8.84 15.27
N ASN A 161 -12.45 9.84 14.40
CA ASN A 161 -13.63 10.68 14.29
C ASN A 161 -13.75 11.26 12.87
N LYS A 162 -14.73 12.13 12.62
CA LYS A 162 -14.98 12.69 11.28
C LYS A 162 -13.74 13.36 10.67
N ASN A 163 -12.94 14.00 11.50
CA ASN A 163 -11.87 14.90 11.06
C ASN A 163 -10.46 14.38 11.39
N THR A 164 -10.33 13.26 12.13
CA THR A 164 -9.03 12.84 12.67
C THR A 164 -8.75 11.37 12.40
N CYS A 165 -7.53 11.11 11.98
CA CYS A 165 -6.93 9.77 11.93
C CYS A 165 -5.66 9.76 12.73
N VAL A 166 -5.38 8.66 13.41
CA VAL A 166 -4.19 8.47 14.23
C VAL A 166 -3.39 7.27 13.75
N ASN A 167 -2.09 7.35 13.87
CA ASN A 167 -1.25 6.19 13.68
C ASN A 167 -1.20 5.41 15.00
N THR A 168 -1.64 4.16 14.95
CA THR A 168 -1.71 3.29 16.13
C THR A 168 -0.35 3.06 16.81
N ARG A 169 0.76 3.29 16.10
CA ARG A 169 2.13 3.19 16.66
C ARG A 169 2.42 4.26 17.70
N TYR A 170 1.79 5.43 17.59
CA TYR A 170 2.03 6.57 18.50
C TYR A 170 1.05 6.67 19.65
N ILE A 171 0.08 5.75 19.74
CA ILE A 171 -0.85 5.72 20.86
C ILE A 171 -0.10 5.30 22.12
N THR A 172 -0.04 6.19 23.10
CA THR A 172 0.62 5.95 24.38
C THR A 172 -0.36 5.44 25.45
N LYS A 173 -1.62 5.86 25.37
CA LYS A 173 -2.67 5.47 26.31
C LYS A 173 -4.04 5.59 25.66
N ILE A 174 -4.96 4.73 26.09
CA ILE A 174 -6.39 4.83 25.79
C ILE A 174 -7.15 4.82 27.12
N ASN A 175 -7.98 5.84 27.31
CA ASN A 175 -8.85 5.92 28.49
C ASN A 175 -10.29 6.17 28.02
N GLN A 176 -11.14 5.16 28.10
CA GLN A 176 -12.51 5.18 27.57
C GLN A 176 -12.55 5.59 26.08
N LEU A 177 -12.90 6.83 25.79
CA LEU A 177 -12.95 7.41 24.45
C LEU A 177 -11.81 8.40 24.18
N ASP A 178 -10.90 8.59 25.13
CA ASP A 178 -9.74 9.46 24.96
C ASP A 178 -8.53 8.66 24.48
N ILE A 179 -7.99 9.10 23.35
CA ILE A 179 -6.79 8.52 22.73
C ILE A 179 -5.65 9.51 22.92
N TYR A 180 -4.60 9.06 23.58
CA TYR A 180 -3.42 9.85 23.92
C TYR A 180 -2.30 9.54 22.93
N LEU A 181 -1.78 10.56 22.26
CA LEU A 181 -0.59 10.52 21.41
C LEU A 181 0.42 11.51 21.98
N ASN A 182 1.37 11.06 22.80
CA ASN A 182 2.29 11.91 23.55
C ASN A 182 1.52 12.99 24.35
N LEU A 183 1.59 14.27 23.91
CA LEU A 183 0.93 15.40 24.57
C LEU A 183 -0.46 15.73 23.99
N GLU A 184 -0.84 15.10 22.89
CA GLU A 184 -2.13 15.34 22.22
C GLU A 184 -3.19 14.34 22.69
N ILE A 185 -4.42 14.84 22.89
CA ILE A 185 -5.57 14.01 23.29
C ILE A 185 -6.67 14.16 22.25
N PHE A 186 -7.11 13.04 21.72
CA PHE A 186 -8.16 12.99 20.72
C PHE A 186 -9.37 12.20 21.21
N LYS A 187 -10.58 12.64 20.86
CA LYS A 187 -11.83 11.93 21.16
C LYS A 187 -12.16 10.91 20.09
N LEU A 188 -12.33 9.64 20.50
CA LEU A 188 -12.87 8.57 19.67
C LEU A 188 -14.38 8.70 19.60
N SER A 189 -14.93 8.88 18.41
CA SER A 189 -16.38 8.87 18.19
C SER A 189 -16.92 7.45 18.15
N TYR A 190 -18.10 7.21 18.72
CA TYR A 190 -18.75 5.89 18.78
C TYR A 190 -18.84 5.19 17.43
N LYS A 191 -19.13 5.95 16.36
CA LYS A 191 -19.18 5.43 14.97
C LYS A 191 -17.90 4.72 14.53
N TYR A 192 -16.74 5.13 15.04
CA TYR A 192 -15.42 4.61 14.64
C TYR A 192 -14.85 3.60 15.61
N LYS A 193 -15.51 3.39 16.76
CA LYS A 193 -15.02 2.57 17.88
C LYS A 193 -14.68 1.14 17.47
N ASN A 194 -15.59 0.43 16.81
CA ASN A 194 -15.37 -0.97 16.44
C ASN A 194 -14.18 -1.11 15.50
N LYS A 195 -14.15 -0.31 14.43
CA LYS A 195 -13.06 -0.33 13.44
C LYS A 195 -11.70 0.02 14.07
N PHE A 196 -11.69 0.94 15.02
CA PHE A 196 -10.48 1.33 15.76
C PHE A 196 -9.94 0.17 16.60
N TYR A 197 -10.78 -0.50 17.38
CA TYR A 197 -10.36 -1.63 18.22
C TYR A 197 -9.97 -2.86 17.38
N GLU A 198 -10.62 -3.12 16.25
CA GLU A 198 -10.20 -4.15 15.30
C GLU A 198 -8.79 -3.92 14.76
N ALA A 199 -8.47 -2.67 14.45
CA ALA A 199 -7.12 -2.32 13.98
C ALA A 199 -6.05 -2.50 15.07
N LEU A 200 -6.40 -2.25 16.35
CA LEU A 200 -5.48 -2.48 17.47
C LEU A 200 -5.26 -3.97 17.75
N LYS A 201 -6.30 -4.82 17.65
CA LYS A 201 -6.18 -6.27 17.85
C LYS A 201 -5.23 -6.90 16.84
N LYS A 202 -5.35 -6.54 15.57
CA LYS A 202 -4.44 -7.03 14.51
C LYS A 202 -2.98 -6.65 14.72
N LYS A 203 -2.71 -5.57 15.47
CA LYS A 203 -1.35 -5.18 15.85
C LYS A 203 -0.73 -6.10 16.90
N SER A 204 -1.54 -6.70 17.80
CA SER A 204 -1.04 -7.61 18.83
C SER A 204 -0.77 -9.03 18.32
N GLU A 205 -1.22 -9.37 17.09
CA GLU A 205 -0.98 -10.66 16.44
C GLU A 205 0.25 -10.63 15.52
N ASP A 206 0.79 -9.43 15.22
CA ASP A 206 1.98 -9.23 14.36
C ASP A 206 3.30 -9.12 15.18
N PHE A 207 3.28 -9.53 16.49
CA PHE A 207 4.46 -9.58 17.38
C PHE A 207 4.69 -11.02 17.92
#